data_7a2cc8a3e30592d8994b16c8f82428ee
#
_entry.id   7a2cc8a3e30592d8994b16c8f82428ee
#
_cell.length_a   1.000
_cell.length_b   1.000
_cell.length_c   1.000
_cell.angle_alpha   90.00
_cell.angle_beta   90.00
_cell.angle_gamma   90.00
#
_symmetry.space_group_name_H-M   'P 1'
#
loop_
_entity.id
_entity.type
_entity.pdbx_description
1 polymer ?
#
loop_
_entity_poly.entity_id
_entity_poly.type
_entity_poly.pdbx_seq_one_letter_code
_entity_poly.pdbx_strand_id
1 'polypeptide(L)'
;MTRLSISLFLCGVATAASLHLRESAFVAAADGAPPGWSLWSARPETAPRVFVDPLHYRTRAGSLAISGNSNSAEHGGWERRVPGVEAGAWYRFVAYYRAEAVPSESWQVVARLDWRTSSNDRAGQPDYVYRASREGDWTKVWLLAQAPEKAASVVLQLYLSNAPSATVWWDDISLDQTADPGPRQVTIASINLRPSQTHSAAESVRQFLETIEATVHGKTDVILLPEGITVVGTGKAYAEVAETIPGPTTARLGELARSRSSYVAAGIYEREGTAIYNTAVLIDRAGNVEGKYRKVYLPREEVEAGLTPGGDYPVFRTDFGTVGLMICYDVFFADPARALATRGAEIILMPIWGGDETLAKARAIENKVFLVASGYDHPTYIMDPDGEMLSVARNRGAAAIATVDLNKRYLDQWLGDMHGRRMKELRLDVKAPLPGFVNGDVPRACCGQ
;
A
#
# COMPACT_ATOMS: atom_id res chain seq x y z
N MET A 1 63.17 41.58 2.22
CA MET A 1 62.18 40.89 3.08
C MET A 1 60.77 41.31 2.65
N THR A 2 60.18 40.61 1.74
CA THR A 2 58.88 40.91 1.13
C THR A 2 57.80 40.07 1.85
N ARG A 3 56.88 40.70 2.55
CA ARG A 3 55.75 40.02 3.25
C ARG A 3 54.66 39.73 2.22
N LEU A 4 54.35 38.44 2.04
CA LEU A 4 53.24 37.96 1.26
C LEU A 4 52.01 37.95 2.18
N SER A 5 51.00 38.75 1.87
CA SER A 5 49.69 38.72 2.57
C SER A 5 48.80 37.76 1.85
N ILE A 6 48.42 36.63 2.49
CA ILE A 6 47.43 35.67 2.02
C ILE A 6 46.06 36.14 2.52
N SER A 7 45.22 36.62 1.61
CA SER A 7 43.79 36.87 1.90
C SER A 7 43.02 35.57 1.78
N LEU A 8 42.52 35.06 2.92
CA LEU A 8 41.54 33.96 2.96
C LEU A 8 40.19 34.52 2.51
N PHE A 9 39.74 34.11 1.33
CA PHE A 9 38.36 34.26 0.93
C PHE A 9 37.52 33.17 1.66
N LEU A 10 36.82 33.54 2.70
CA LEU A 10 35.72 32.72 3.25
C LEU A 10 34.55 32.78 2.25
N CYS A 11 34.41 31.71 1.47
CA CYS A 11 33.21 31.48 0.70
C CYS A 11 32.08 31.06 1.69
N GLY A 12 31.28 32.03 2.10
CA GLY A 12 30.08 31.76 2.91
C GLY A 12 29.10 31.02 2.07
N VAL A 13 28.95 29.73 2.33
CA VAL A 13 27.82 28.93 1.81
C VAL A 13 26.58 29.49 2.53
N ALA A 14 25.83 30.34 1.83
CA ALA A 14 24.50 30.72 2.26
C ALA A 14 23.64 29.46 2.27
N THR A 15 23.37 28.88 3.43
CA THR A 15 22.33 27.84 3.57
C THR A 15 21.01 28.50 3.20
N ALA A 16 20.45 28.13 2.05
CA ALA A 16 19.11 28.53 1.70
C ALA A 16 18.16 28.12 2.84
N ALA A 17 17.33 29.08 3.29
CA ALA A 17 16.35 28.79 4.32
C ALA A 17 15.43 27.64 3.80
N SER A 18 15.29 26.59 4.59
CA SER A 18 14.40 25.47 4.22
C SER A 18 12.97 25.96 4.04
N LEU A 19 12.29 25.49 3.01
CA LEU A 19 10.91 25.87 2.72
C LEU A 19 9.97 25.37 3.83
N HIS A 20 9.21 26.31 4.43
CA HIS A 20 8.18 26.04 5.43
C HIS A 20 6.92 26.82 5.09
N LEU A 21 5.83 26.11 4.83
CA LEU A 21 4.49 26.66 4.67
C LEU A 21 3.61 26.14 5.80
N ARG A 22 2.88 27.06 6.46
CA ARG A 22 1.88 26.74 7.49
C ARG A 22 0.68 27.64 7.33
N GLU A 23 -0.50 27.05 7.13
CA GLU A 23 -1.74 27.79 6.99
C GLU A 23 -2.87 27.12 7.75
N SER A 24 -3.44 27.83 8.71
CA SER A 24 -4.49 27.36 9.60
C SER A 24 -5.52 28.44 9.94
N ALA A 25 -5.45 29.59 9.28
CA ALA A 25 -6.45 30.66 9.44
C ALA A 25 -6.64 31.30 8.08
N PHE A 26 -7.86 31.21 7.55
CA PHE A 26 -8.17 31.73 6.22
C PHE A 26 -9.16 32.88 6.31
N VAL A 27 -8.77 34.01 5.74
CA VAL A 27 -9.60 35.21 5.67
C VAL A 27 -9.75 35.58 4.19
N ALA A 28 -10.97 35.74 3.74
CA ALA A 28 -11.24 36.15 2.36
C ALA A 28 -10.73 37.58 2.12
N ALA A 29 -10.02 37.80 1.03
CA ALA A 29 -9.72 39.13 0.52
C ALA A 29 -10.95 39.72 -0.19
N ALA A 30 -10.83 40.93 -0.75
CA ALA A 30 -11.94 41.62 -1.41
C ALA A 30 -12.50 40.86 -2.63
N ASP A 31 -11.72 40.02 -3.27
CA ASP A 31 -12.09 39.13 -4.39
C ASP A 31 -12.70 37.79 -3.93
N GLY A 32 -12.81 37.56 -2.61
CA GLY A 32 -13.38 36.34 -2.00
C GLY A 32 -12.37 35.21 -1.79
N ALA A 33 -11.14 35.30 -2.31
CA ALA A 33 -10.10 34.30 -2.10
C ALA A 33 -9.13 34.72 -0.99
N PRO A 34 -8.57 33.80 -0.20
CA PRO A 34 -7.49 34.13 0.72
C PRO A 34 -6.20 34.45 -0.04
N PRO A 35 -5.29 35.22 0.54
CA PRO A 35 -4.04 35.59 -0.12
C PRO A 35 -3.22 34.37 -0.58
N GLY A 36 -2.85 34.36 -1.85
CA GLY A 36 -2.06 33.28 -2.46
C GLY A 36 -2.84 32.06 -2.91
N TRP A 37 -4.12 32.00 -2.65
CA TRP A 37 -5.03 30.97 -3.16
C TRP A 37 -5.89 31.48 -4.30
N SER A 38 -6.23 30.62 -5.24
CA SER A 38 -7.10 30.93 -6.37
C SER A 38 -7.99 29.73 -6.71
N LEU A 39 -9.13 29.99 -7.32
CA LEU A 39 -9.95 28.93 -7.92
C LEU A 39 -9.26 28.41 -9.17
N TRP A 40 -9.21 27.09 -9.30
CA TRP A 40 -8.93 26.40 -10.56
C TRP A 40 -10.08 25.47 -10.95
N SER A 41 -10.40 25.48 -12.23
CA SER A 41 -11.25 24.49 -12.87
C SER A 41 -10.82 24.33 -14.33
N ALA A 42 -11.01 23.13 -14.88
CA ALA A 42 -10.68 22.84 -16.28
C ALA A 42 -11.48 23.69 -17.27
N ARG A 43 -12.71 24.03 -16.93
CA ARG A 43 -13.62 24.86 -17.71
C ARG A 43 -14.52 25.64 -16.75
N PRO A 44 -14.95 26.87 -17.12
CA PRO A 44 -15.81 27.69 -16.25
C PRO A 44 -17.11 26.99 -15.81
N GLU A 45 -17.74 26.26 -16.73
CA GLU A 45 -18.99 25.54 -16.48
C GLU A 45 -18.83 24.31 -15.55
N THR A 46 -17.59 23.85 -15.32
CA THR A 46 -17.30 22.76 -14.36
C THR A 46 -16.74 23.29 -13.05
N ALA A 47 -16.65 24.61 -12.88
CA ALA A 47 -16.09 25.19 -11.67
C ALA A 47 -17.01 24.91 -10.46
N PRO A 48 -16.48 24.33 -9.37
CA PRO A 48 -17.19 24.29 -8.11
C PRO A 48 -17.32 25.69 -7.51
N ARG A 49 -18.20 25.85 -6.55
CA ARG A 49 -18.24 27.06 -5.74
C ARG A 49 -17.15 26.95 -4.66
N VAL A 50 -16.24 27.91 -4.62
CA VAL A 50 -15.22 28.03 -3.57
C VAL A 50 -15.47 29.26 -2.71
N PHE A 51 -15.20 29.15 -1.41
CA PHE A 51 -15.36 30.25 -0.46
C PHE A 51 -14.54 30.00 0.82
N VAL A 52 -14.32 31.03 1.59
CA VAL A 52 -13.79 30.88 2.97
C VAL A 52 -14.98 30.71 3.92
N ASP A 53 -14.98 29.63 4.66
CA ASP A 53 -16.02 29.38 5.67
C ASP A 53 -15.49 29.74 7.06
N PRO A 54 -16.08 30.77 7.74
CA PRO A 54 -15.65 31.18 9.05
C PRO A 54 -16.19 30.27 10.19
N LEU A 55 -17.10 29.36 9.90
CA LEU A 55 -17.81 28.56 10.90
C LEU A 55 -17.26 27.14 11.03
N HIS A 56 -16.83 26.54 9.90
CA HIS A 56 -16.31 25.18 9.86
C HIS A 56 -14.78 25.22 9.72
N TYR A 57 -14.07 25.14 10.83
CA TYR A 57 -12.61 25.14 10.87
C TYR A 57 -12.09 24.15 11.92
N ARG A 58 -10.83 23.76 11.82
CA ARG A 58 -10.20 22.78 12.71
C ARG A 58 -9.53 23.45 13.92
N THR A 59 -8.62 24.38 13.71
CA THR A 59 -7.81 24.97 14.77
C THR A 59 -7.98 26.47 14.91
N ARG A 60 -8.11 27.22 13.84
CA ARG A 60 -8.30 28.69 13.82
C ARG A 60 -9.39 29.07 12.85
N ALA A 61 -10.00 30.23 13.08
CA ALA A 61 -11.14 30.68 12.29
C ALA A 61 -10.83 30.74 10.79
N GLY A 62 -11.73 30.15 9.99
CA GLY A 62 -11.69 30.10 8.54
C GLY A 62 -11.04 28.85 8.00
N SER A 63 -11.73 28.24 7.02
CA SER A 63 -11.26 27.12 6.21
C SER A 63 -11.51 27.37 4.74
N LEU A 64 -10.83 26.62 3.86
CA LEU A 64 -11.02 26.64 2.41
C LEU A 64 -12.15 25.69 2.03
N ALA A 65 -13.33 26.23 1.79
CA ALA A 65 -14.51 25.44 1.42
C ALA A 65 -14.64 25.28 -0.10
N ILE A 66 -15.09 24.09 -0.52
CA ILE A 66 -15.43 23.75 -1.92
C ILE A 66 -16.80 23.07 -1.90
N SER A 67 -17.75 23.60 -2.64
CA SER A 67 -19.09 23.02 -2.80
C SER A 67 -19.35 22.62 -4.26
N GLY A 68 -19.97 21.46 -4.48
CA GLY A 68 -20.36 20.96 -5.79
C GLY A 68 -21.45 21.80 -6.48
N ASN A 69 -22.15 22.64 -5.71
CA ASN A 69 -23.10 23.64 -6.21
C ASN A 69 -24.16 23.04 -7.17
N SER A 70 -24.65 21.84 -6.88
CA SER A 70 -25.62 21.08 -7.69
C SER A 70 -25.15 20.74 -9.11
N ASN A 71 -23.85 20.84 -9.40
CA ASN A 71 -23.27 20.54 -10.70
C ASN A 71 -22.62 19.14 -10.69
N SER A 72 -23.20 18.18 -11.38
CA SER A 72 -22.67 16.81 -11.48
C SER A 72 -21.37 16.70 -12.29
N ALA A 73 -21.01 17.73 -13.04
CA ALA A 73 -19.78 17.80 -13.82
C ALA A 73 -18.68 18.62 -13.12
N GLU A 74 -18.89 19.07 -11.87
CA GLU A 74 -17.91 19.90 -11.21
C GLU A 74 -16.58 19.17 -11.03
N HIS A 75 -15.51 19.90 -11.26
CA HIS A 75 -14.14 19.44 -11.09
C HIS A 75 -13.20 20.63 -10.91
N GLY A 76 -12.60 20.74 -9.75
CA GLY A 76 -11.67 21.82 -9.42
C GLY A 76 -11.69 22.17 -7.95
N GLY A 77 -11.18 23.33 -7.62
CA GLY A 77 -11.10 23.80 -6.25
C GLY A 77 -9.98 24.82 -6.04
N TRP A 78 -9.34 24.74 -4.91
CA TRP A 78 -8.31 25.68 -4.51
C TRP A 78 -6.93 25.29 -5.02
N GLU A 79 -6.20 26.24 -5.55
CA GLU A 79 -4.79 26.12 -5.89
C GLU A 79 -3.96 27.18 -5.18
N ARG A 80 -2.75 26.77 -4.74
CA ARG A 80 -1.74 27.67 -4.24
C ARG A 80 -0.37 27.32 -4.81
N ARG A 81 0.29 28.30 -5.41
CA ARG A 81 1.67 28.17 -5.86
C ARG A 81 2.62 28.48 -4.71
N VAL A 82 3.54 27.57 -4.44
CA VAL A 82 4.62 27.72 -3.44
C VAL A 82 5.95 27.74 -4.18
N PRO A 83 6.61 28.88 -4.29
CA PRO A 83 7.94 29.02 -4.90
C PRO A 83 9.04 28.53 -3.95
N GLY A 84 10.28 28.44 -4.47
CA GLY A 84 11.45 28.11 -3.66
C GLY A 84 11.62 26.62 -3.37
N VAL A 85 11.01 25.76 -4.22
CA VAL A 85 11.26 24.32 -4.18
C VAL A 85 12.67 24.04 -4.70
N GLU A 86 13.42 23.25 -3.95
CA GLU A 86 14.72 22.73 -4.33
C GLU A 86 14.54 21.39 -5.05
N ALA A 87 15.09 21.30 -6.26
CA ALA A 87 15.04 20.09 -7.08
C ALA A 87 15.71 18.91 -6.37
N GLY A 88 15.08 17.74 -6.40
CA GLY A 88 15.57 16.53 -5.73
C GLY A 88 15.38 16.50 -4.21
N ALA A 89 15.01 17.61 -3.56
CA ALA A 89 14.77 17.63 -2.12
C ALA A 89 13.44 16.96 -1.75
N TRP A 90 13.34 16.51 -0.51
CA TRP A 90 12.16 15.86 0.03
C TRP A 90 11.25 16.86 0.74
N TYR A 91 9.95 16.67 0.56
CA TYR A 91 8.90 17.53 1.14
C TYR A 91 7.84 16.68 1.81
N ARG A 92 7.44 17.14 3.02
CA ARG A 92 6.29 16.58 3.73
C ARG A 92 5.10 17.51 3.57
N PHE A 93 4.08 17.04 2.90
CA PHE A 93 2.78 17.70 2.84
C PHE A 93 1.83 17.10 3.87
N VAL A 94 1.08 17.93 4.57
CA VAL A 94 -0.02 17.56 5.46
C VAL A 94 -1.16 18.56 5.26
N ALA A 95 -2.39 18.06 5.21
CA ALA A 95 -3.60 18.87 5.26
C ALA A 95 -4.70 18.09 5.97
N TYR A 96 -5.71 18.81 6.40
CA TYR A 96 -6.91 18.20 6.99
C TYR A 96 -8.12 18.61 6.17
N TYR A 97 -9.05 17.68 5.98
CA TYR A 97 -10.35 18.03 5.40
C TYR A 97 -11.50 17.44 6.23
N ARG A 98 -12.63 18.13 6.22
CA ARG A 98 -13.95 17.64 6.61
C ARG A 98 -14.79 17.55 5.35
N ALA A 99 -15.60 16.50 5.20
CA ALA A 99 -16.45 16.28 4.04
C ALA A 99 -17.87 15.99 4.46
N GLU A 100 -18.83 16.61 3.77
CA GLU A 100 -20.25 16.32 3.92
C GLU A 100 -20.85 15.97 2.57
N ALA A 101 -21.70 14.94 2.53
CA ALA A 101 -22.39 14.44 1.34
C ALA A 101 -21.49 14.07 0.16
N VAL A 102 -20.24 13.63 0.43
CA VAL A 102 -19.34 13.09 -0.59
C VAL A 102 -19.56 11.58 -0.68
N PRO A 103 -20.05 11.04 -1.81
CA PRO A 103 -20.34 9.61 -1.95
C PRO A 103 -19.09 8.70 -1.85
N SER A 104 -17.95 9.16 -2.36
CA SER A 104 -16.71 8.39 -2.44
C SER A 104 -15.49 9.29 -2.21
N GLU A 105 -15.17 9.59 -0.95
CA GLU A 105 -14.06 10.48 -0.59
C GLU A 105 -12.72 10.04 -1.22
N SER A 106 -12.52 8.73 -1.46
CA SER A 106 -11.26 8.19 -1.98
C SER A 106 -10.84 8.82 -3.31
N TRP A 107 -11.76 9.07 -4.24
CA TRP A 107 -11.45 9.62 -5.55
C TRP A 107 -12.06 11.02 -5.79
N GLN A 108 -13.07 11.42 -5.00
CA GLN A 108 -13.75 12.71 -5.17
C GLN A 108 -13.08 13.85 -4.40
N VAL A 109 -12.43 13.55 -3.26
CA VAL A 109 -11.65 14.53 -2.48
C VAL A 109 -10.18 14.34 -2.82
N VAL A 110 -9.60 15.30 -3.52
CA VAL A 110 -8.24 15.17 -4.08
C VAL A 110 -7.33 16.25 -3.56
N ALA A 111 -6.16 15.84 -3.02
CA ALA A 111 -5.02 16.71 -2.81
C ALA A 111 -3.85 16.23 -3.68
N ARG A 112 -3.17 17.16 -4.38
CA ARG A 112 -2.01 16.85 -5.23
C ARG A 112 -0.91 17.88 -5.07
N LEU A 113 0.32 17.44 -5.32
CA LEU A 113 1.50 18.28 -5.47
C LEU A 113 1.87 18.30 -6.94
N ASP A 114 1.58 19.39 -7.65
CA ASP A 114 1.89 19.56 -9.07
C ASP A 114 3.18 20.37 -9.22
N TRP A 115 4.27 19.68 -9.46
CA TRP A 115 5.61 20.25 -9.53
C TRP A 115 5.84 21.03 -10.81
N ARG A 116 6.39 22.24 -10.70
CA ARG A 116 6.61 23.16 -11.80
C ARG A 116 8.06 23.57 -11.94
N THR A 117 8.50 23.73 -13.18
CA THR A 117 9.81 24.30 -13.53
C THR A 117 9.83 25.82 -13.26
N SER A 118 10.98 26.45 -13.42
CA SER A 118 11.11 27.91 -13.35
C SER A 118 10.29 28.64 -14.43
N SER A 119 10.07 28.01 -15.60
CA SER A 119 9.22 28.51 -16.70
C SER A 119 7.73 28.19 -16.51
N ASN A 120 7.35 27.57 -15.39
CA ASN A 120 5.98 27.15 -15.06
C ASN A 120 5.46 25.94 -15.85
N ASP A 121 6.31 25.24 -16.57
CA ASP A 121 5.95 23.97 -17.19
C ASP A 121 5.88 22.86 -16.12
N ARG A 122 5.25 21.73 -16.42
CA ARG A 122 5.28 20.58 -15.52
C ARG A 122 6.69 20.02 -15.42
N ALA A 123 7.19 19.87 -14.20
CA ALA A 123 8.47 19.25 -13.92
C ALA A 123 8.39 17.71 -13.88
N GLY A 124 7.18 17.16 -13.76
CA GLY A 124 6.85 15.74 -13.73
C GLY A 124 5.35 15.55 -13.60
N GLN A 125 4.90 14.30 -13.44
CA GLN A 125 3.51 14.03 -13.10
C GLN A 125 3.22 14.44 -11.65
N PRO A 126 2.01 14.94 -11.33
CA PRO A 126 1.68 15.33 -9.97
C PRO A 126 1.65 14.13 -9.03
N ASP A 127 2.13 14.34 -7.80
CA ASP A 127 2.01 13.35 -6.73
C ASP A 127 0.65 13.47 -6.05
N TYR A 128 -0.10 12.36 -5.98
CA TYR A 128 -1.37 12.30 -5.27
C TYR A 128 -1.15 12.06 -3.77
N VAL A 129 -1.81 12.85 -2.94
CA VAL A 129 -1.78 12.67 -1.48
C VAL A 129 -2.79 11.60 -1.09
N TYR A 130 -2.33 10.38 -0.90
CA TYR A 130 -3.20 9.22 -0.73
C TYR A 130 -3.23 8.64 0.69
N ARG A 131 -2.27 8.97 1.54
CA ARG A 131 -2.29 8.53 2.93
C ARG A 131 -3.31 9.32 3.72
N ALA A 132 -4.18 8.64 4.47
CA ALA A 132 -5.25 9.27 5.21
C ALA A 132 -5.47 8.59 6.57
N SER A 133 -5.90 9.38 7.56
CA SER A 133 -6.39 8.88 8.85
C SER A 133 -7.51 9.76 9.35
N ARG A 134 -8.53 9.16 9.99
CA ARG A 134 -9.61 9.91 10.59
C ARG A 134 -9.18 10.44 11.97
N GLU A 135 -9.39 11.73 12.20
CA GLU A 135 -9.14 12.42 13.48
C GLU A 135 -10.40 13.22 13.87
N GLY A 136 -11.32 12.60 14.61
CA GLY A 136 -12.65 13.16 14.88
C GLY A 136 -13.45 13.35 13.60
N ASP A 137 -13.99 14.56 13.38
CA ASP A 137 -14.75 14.91 12.17
C ASP A 137 -13.85 15.24 10.97
N TRP A 138 -12.55 15.31 11.18
CA TRP A 138 -11.57 15.66 10.16
C TRP A 138 -10.81 14.43 9.69
N THR A 139 -10.45 14.44 8.43
CA THR A 139 -9.52 13.48 7.84
C THR A 139 -8.19 14.16 7.59
N LYS A 140 -7.15 13.69 8.28
CA LYS A 140 -5.77 14.05 7.98
C LYS A 140 -5.34 13.34 6.71
N VAL A 141 -4.72 14.07 5.78
CA VAL A 141 -4.03 13.51 4.62
C VAL A 141 -2.58 13.95 4.59
N TRP A 142 -1.68 13.06 4.16
CA TRP A 142 -0.27 13.40 4.10
C TRP A 142 0.46 12.62 3.02
N LEU A 143 1.57 13.19 2.59
CA LEU A 143 2.51 12.56 1.66
C LEU A 143 3.93 13.02 1.98
N LEU A 144 4.88 12.13 1.80
CA LEU A 144 6.29 12.43 1.69
C LEU A 144 6.68 12.26 0.21
N ALA A 145 7.08 13.33 -0.45
CA ALA A 145 7.36 13.35 -1.87
C ALA A 145 8.73 13.99 -2.15
N GLN A 146 9.42 13.44 -3.13
CA GLN A 146 10.65 14.03 -3.64
C GLN A 146 10.33 14.93 -4.83
N ALA A 147 10.77 16.17 -4.80
CA ALA A 147 10.62 17.09 -5.92
C ALA A 147 11.40 16.59 -7.14
N PRO A 148 10.82 16.58 -8.34
CA PRO A 148 11.54 16.20 -9.56
C PRO A 148 12.77 17.10 -9.81
N GLU A 149 13.75 16.57 -10.57
CA GLU A 149 15.03 17.26 -10.85
C GLU A 149 14.91 18.66 -11.47
N LYS A 150 13.79 18.98 -12.11
CA LYS A 150 13.54 20.29 -12.73
C LYS A 150 12.56 21.17 -11.94
N ALA A 151 12.14 20.73 -10.77
CA ALA A 151 11.18 21.48 -9.97
C ALA A 151 11.80 22.75 -9.39
N ALA A 152 11.08 23.87 -9.47
CA ALA A 152 11.42 25.16 -8.86
C ALA A 152 10.27 25.71 -8.02
N SER A 153 9.07 25.18 -8.18
CA SER A 153 7.90 25.48 -7.38
C SER A 153 6.95 24.29 -7.38
N VAL A 154 5.96 24.32 -6.48
CA VAL A 154 4.87 23.35 -6.46
C VAL A 154 3.53 24.06 -6.40
N VAL A 155 2.54 23.55 -7.12
CA VAL A 155 1.14 23.97 -6.97
C VAL A 155 0.45 22.96 -6.07
N LEU A 156 0.03 23.41 -4.90
CA LEU A 156 -0.85 22.65 -4.02
C LEU A 156 -2.25 22.69 -4.61
N GLN A 157 -2.83 21.53 -4.89
CA GLN A 157 -4.13 21.40 -5.51
C GLN A 157 -5.08 20.68 -4.54
N LEU A 158 -6.16 21.35 -4.15
CA LEU A 158 -7.19 20.83 -3.25
C LEU A 158 -8.51 20.88 -4.00
N TYR A 159 -9.01 19.73 -4.45
CA TYR A 159 -10.13 19.63 -5.36
C TYR A 159 -11.28 18.79 -4.82
N LEU A 160 -12.45 19.08 -5.37
CA LEU A 160 -13.65 18.26 -5.32
C LEU A 160 -14.00 17.86 -6.75
N SER A 161 -14.51 16.63 -6.94
CA SER A 161 -14.84 16.10 -8.24
C SER A 161 -16.15 15.33 -8.23
N ASN A 162 -17.08 15.71 -9.13
CA ASN A 162 -18.31 14.97 -9.41
C ASN A 162 -19.16 14.62 -8.17
N ALA A 163 -19.25 15.56 -7.23
CA ALA A 163 -20.03 15.42 -5.99
C ALA A 163 -20.98 16.64 -5.82
N PRO A 164 -22.06 16.73 -6.62
CA PRO A 164 -22.88 17.94 -6.75
C PRO A 164 -23.52 18.43 -5.47
N SER A 165 -23.80 17.54 -4.53
CA SER A 165 -24.42 17.87 -3.23
C SER A 165 -23.41 18.05 -2.10
N ALA A 166 -22.12 17.86 -2.39
CA ALA A 166 -21.08 17.80 -1.39
C ALA A 166 -20.55 19.18 -1.00
N THR A 167 -20.00 19.25 0.21
CA THR A 167 -19.11 20.33 0.64
C THR A 167 -17.90 19.74 1.34
N VAL A 168 -16.71 20.26 1.01
CA VAL A 168 -15.44 19.88 1.61
C VAL A 168 -14.76 21.13 2.14
N TRP A 169 -14.29 21.07 3.39
CA TRP A 169 -13.53 22.13 4.05
C TRP A 169 -12.10 21.66 4.27
N TRP A 170 -11.12 22.44 3.80
CA TRP A 170 -9.70 22.18 4.00
C TRP A 170 -9.10 23.13 5.02
N ASP A 171 -8.28 22.60 5.92
CA ASP A 171 -7.64 23.38 6.98
C ASP A 171 -6.27 22.78 7.36
N ASP A 172 -5.51 23.50 8.19
CA ASP A 172 -4.20 23.12 8.72
C ASP A 172 -3.27 22.56 7.64
N ILE A 173 -3.09 23.33 6.57
CA ILE A 173 -2.29 22.97 5.43
C ILE A 173 -0.82 23.27 5.68
N SER A 174 0.04 22.32 5.42
CA SER A 174 1.48 22.51 5.56
C SER A 174 2.28 21.82 4.47
N LEU A 175 3.39 22.44 4.10
CA LEU A 175 4.42 21.88 3.24
C LEU A 175 5.80 22.24 3.81
N ASP A 176 6.56 21.22 4.19
CA ASP A 176 7.88 21.39 4.79
C ASP A 176 8.92 20.63 4.00
N GLN A 177 10.02 21.29 3.70
CA GLN A 177 11.24 20.58 3.28
C GLN A 177 11.73 19.71 4.44
N THR A 178 12.12 18.48 4.15
CA THR A 178 12.57 17.51 5.15
C THR A 178 13.79 16.76 4.66
N ALA A 179 14.47 16.07 5.58
CA ALA A 179 15.54 15.16 5.21
C ALA A 179 15.01 13.99 4.35
N ASP A 180 15.89 13.45 3.52
CA ASP A 180 15.64 12.18 2.86
C ASP A 180 15.29 11.11 3.90
N PRO A 181 14.17 10.39 3.77
CA PRO A 181 13.82 9.34 4.71
C PRO A 181 14.80 8.16 4.71
N GLY A 182 15.67 8.09 3.72
CA GLY A 182 16.55 6.96 3.48
C GLY A 182 15.82 5.68 3.05
N PRO A 183 16.56 4.61 2.74
CA PRO A 183 15.98 3.33 2.38
C PRO A 183 15.35 2.63 3.59
N ARG A 184 14.19 2.01 3.39
CA ARG A 184 13.56 1.09 4.34
C ARG A 184 13.76 -0.33 3.88
N GLN A 185 14.94 -0.88 4.22
CA GLN A 185 15.37 -2.18 3.75
C GLN A 185 14.68 -3.32 4.50
N VAL A 186 14.21 -4.31 3.75
CA VAL A 186 13.58 -5.53 4.25
C VAL A 186 14.22 -6.72 3.54
N THR A 187 14.82 -7.61 4.30
CA THR A 187 15.41 -8.86 3.78
C THR A 187 14.39 -9.98 3.89
N ILE A 188 14.03 -10.54 2.74
CA ILE A 188 13.01 -11.58 2.59
C ILE A 188 13.70 -12.88 2.19
N ALA A 189 13.33 -13.99 2.83
CA ALA A 189 13.69 -15.33 2.42
C ALA A 189 12.43 -16.14 2.09
N SER A 190 12.41 -16.82 0.96
CA SER A 190 11.30 -17.66 0.52
C SER A 190 11.80 -19.06 0.16
N ILE A 191 11.19 -20.09 0.73
CA ILE A 191 11.71 -21.46 0.74
C ILE A 191 11.04 -22.28 -0.38
N ASN A 192 11.86 -22.99 -1.16
CA ASN A 192 11.41 -24.00 -2.12
C ASN A 192 11.77 -25.38 -1.58
N LEU A 193 10.79 -26.10 -1.07
CA LEU A 193 11.00 -27.45 -0.55
C LEU A 193 9.72 -28.27 -0.68
N ARG A 194 9.80 -29.45 -1.28
CA ARG A 194 8.78 -30.51 -1.13
C ARG A 194 9.31 -31.56 -0.15
N PRO A 195 8.81 -31.65 1.08
CA PRO A 195 9.11 -32.72 2.02
C PRO A 195 8.85 -34.09 1.41
N SER A 196 9.61 -35.06 1.80
CA SER A 196 9.48 -36.43 1.33
C SER A 196 9.70 -37.42 2.48
N GLN A 197 9.08 -38.63 2.34
CA GLN A 197 9.17 -39.70 3.34
C GLN A 197 8.74 -39.21 4.73
N THR A 198 7.66 -38.43 4.80
CA THR A 198 7.08 -37.95 6.05
C THR A 198 5.78 -38.69 6.35
N HIS A 199 5.49 -38.94 7.61
CA HIS A 199 4.30 -39.67 8.08
C HIS A 199 3.43 -38.79 9.00
N SER A 200 3.90 -37.57 9.31
CA SER A 200 3.21 -36.64 10.19
C SER A 200 3.47 -35.19 9.81
N ALA A 201 2.57 -34.28 10.21
CA ALA A 201 2.77 -32.84 10.08
C ALA A 201 4.09 -32.38 10.74
N ALA A 202 4.42 -32.94 11.90
CA ALA A 202 5.65 -32.59 12.61
C ALA A 202 6.92 -32.94 11.83
N GLU A 203 6.94 -34.08 11.11
CA GLU A 203 8.07 -34.48 10.25
C GLU A 203 8.17 -33.62 9.01
N SER A 204 7.05 -33.26 8.40
CA SER A 204 7.02 -32.35 7.26
C SER A 204 7.58 -30.96 7.67
N VAL A 205 7.05 -30.38 8.74
CA VAL A 205 7.50 -29.08 9.26
C VAL A 205 8.99 -29.13 9.64
N ARG A 206 9.48 -30.21 10.23
CA ARG A 206 10.91 -30.37 10.59
C ARG A 206 11.81 -30.23 9.35
N GLN A 207 11.45 -30.82 8.20
CA GLN A 207 12.26 -30.70 6.98
C GLN A 207 12.35 -29.25 6.48
N PHE A 208 11.29 -28.45 6.64
CA PHE A 208 11.34 -27.01 6.34
C PHE A 208 12.31 -26.28 7.28
N LEU A 209 12.25 -26.56 8.59
CA LEU A 209 13.16 -25.94 9.56
C LEU A 209 14.63 -26.27 9.27
N GLU A 210 14.93 -27.54 8.94
CA GLU A 210 16.28 -27.98 8.54
C GLU A 210 16.75 -27.28 7.25
N THR A 211 15.84 -27.10 6.27
CA THR A 211 16.15 -26.38 5.04
C THR A 211 16.44 -24.91 5.29
N ILE A 212 15.65 -24.25 6.15
CA ILE A 212 15.91 -22.86 6.54
C ILE A 212 17.30 -22.73 7.18
N GLU A 213 17.64 -23.66 8.11
CA GLU A 213 18.95 -23.65 8.77
C GLU A 213 20.09 -23.81 7.77
N ALA A 214 19.90 -24.65 6.75
CA ALA A 214 20.92 -24.93 5.73
C ALA A 214 21.04 -23.83 4.66
N THR A 215 20.01 -23.02 4.41
CA THR A 215 19.97 -22.12 3.22
C THR A 215 19.80 -20.65 3.55
N VAL A 216 19.21 -20.30 4.70
CA VAL A 216 18.99 -18.91 5.09
C VAL A 216 20.07 -18.49 6.09
N HIS A 217 21.07 -17.79 5.57
CA HIS A 217 22.18 -17.29 6.36
C HIS A 217 22.05 -15.79 6.62
N GLY A 218 22.46 -15.34 7.81
CA GLY A 218 22.38 -13.94 8.18
C GLY A 218 20.99 -13.50 8.66
N LYS A 219 20.84 -12.19 8.83
CA LYS A 219 19.59 -11.58 9.30
C LYS A 219 18.56 -11.53 8.17
N THR A 220 17.35 -11.97 8.48
CA THR A 220 16.18 -11.82 7.61
C THR A 220 15.07 -11.13 8.39
N ASP A 221 14.21 -10.38 7.70
CA ASP A 221 13.06 -9.74 8.33
C ASP A 221 11.83 -10.63 8.28
N VAL A 222 11.66 -11.38 7.18
CA VAL A 222 10.57 -12.33 7.03
C VAL A 222 11.02 -13.57 6.25
N ILE A 223 10.56 -14.75 6.72
CA ILE A 223 10.75 -16.04 6.07
C ILE A 223 9.37 -16.54 5.64
N LEU A 224 9.22 -16.87 4.36
CA LEU A 224 8.01 -17.43 3.79
C LEU A 224 8.18 -18.92 3.50
N LEU A 225 7.24 -19.73 3.98
CA LEU A 225 7.09 -21.16 3.71
C LEU A 225 5.88 -21.42 2.80
N PRO A 226 5.84 -22.56 2.09
CA PRO A 226 4.76 -22.89 1.16
C PRO A 226 3.37 -23.10 1.80
N GLU A 227 2.39 -23.35 0.94
CA GLU A 227 1.04 -23.72 1.29
C GLU A 227 0.99 -25.17 1.84
N GLY A 228 0.21 -25.40 2.90
CA GLY A 228 -0.05 -26.74 3.40
C GLY A 228 1.17 -27.50 3.92
N ILE A 229 2.09 -26.81 4.61
CA ILE A 229 3.32 -27.45 5.14
C ILE A 229 3.05 -28.58 6.12
N THR A 230 1.83 -28.69 6.65
CA THR A 230 1.40 -29.76 7.57
C THR A 230 0.93 -31.02 6.86
N VAL A 231 0.57 -30.94 5.55
CA VAL A 231 0.03 -32.08 4.79
C VAL A 231 0.99 -32.63 3.76
N VAL A 232 1.84 -31.77 3.20
CA VAL A 232 2.71 -32.14 2.08
C VAL A 232 3.66 -33.28 2.48
N GLY A 233 3.74 -34.31 1.64
CA GLY A 233 4.58 -35.48 1.85
C GLY A 233 4.06 -36.52 2.86
N THR A 234 2.93 -36.25 3.56
CA THR A 234 2.40 -37.12 4.61
C THR A 234 1.45 -38.21 4.10
N GLY A 235 0.85 -38.02 2.92
CA GLY A 235 -0.21 -38.89 2.39
C GLY A 235 -1.54 -38.81 3.14
N LYS A 236 -1.71 -37.82 4.03
CA LYS A 236 -2.92 -37.63 4.84
C LYS A 236 -3.90 -36.67 4.16
N ALA A 237 -5.16 -36.76 4.55
CA ALA A 237 -6.19 -35.78 4.15
C ALA A 237 -6.02 -34.46 4.94
N TYR A 238 -6.57 -33.35 4.38
CA TYR A 238 -6.50 -32.04 5.01
C TYR A 238 -7.08 -32.04 6.43
N ALA A 239 -8.21 -32.72 6.63
CA ALA A 239 -8.86 -32.81 7.94
C ALA A 239 -8.04 -33.58 9.00
N GLU A 240 -7.17 -34.49 8.58
CA GLU A 240 -6.33 -35.28 9.51
C GLU A 240 -5.13 -34.49 10.05
N VAL A 241 -4.68 -33.46 9.29
CA VAL A 241 -3.55 -32.60 9.65
C VAL A 241 -3.98 -31.23 10.12
N ALA A 242 -5.28 -30.93 10.08
CA ALA A 242 -5.82 -29.64 10.50
C ALA A 242 -5.73 -29.46 12.01
N GLU A 243 -5.18 -28.35 12.45
CA GLU A 243 -4.96 -28.01 13.85
C GLU A 243 -5.55 -26.63 14.20
N THR A 244 -5.73 -26.36 15.48
CA THR A 244 -6.13 -25.03 15.94
C THR A 244 -5.01 -24.00 15.70
N ILE A 245 -5.38 -22.73 15.58
CA ILE A 245 -4.42 -21.63 15.56
C ILE A 245 -4.75 -20.71 16.75
N PRO A 246 -3.82 -20.57 17.73
CA PRO A 246 -2.51 -21.24 17.85
C PRO A 246 -2.61 -22.76 18.04
N GLY A 247 -1.55 -23.48 17.62
CA GLY A 247 -1.44 -24.92 17.68
C GLY A 247 0.01 -25.42 17.60
N PRO A 248 0.22 -26.73 17.47
CA PRO A 248 1.57 -27.32 17.50
C PRO A 248 2.51 -26.78 16.42
N THR A 249 2.02 -26.57 15.19
CA THR A 249 2.85 -26.03 14.10
C THR A 249 3.20 -24.57 14.35
N THR A 250 2.21 -23.73 14.73
CA THR A 250 2.48 -22.32 15.03
C THR A 250 3.43 -22.15 16.22
N ALA A 251 3.41 -23.05 17.21
CA ALA A 251 4.37 -23.04 18.30
C ALA A 251 5.81 -23.27 17.79
N ARG A 252 6.01 -24.26 16.91
CA ARG A 252 7.33 -24.54 16.30
C ARG A 252 7.82 -23.41 15.39
N LEU A 253 6.94 -22.83 14.59
CA LEU A 253 7.26 -21.66 13.77
C LEU A 253 7.57 -20.45 14.67
N GLY A 254 6.93 -20.33 15.83
CA GLY A 254 7.23 -19.32 16.84
C GLY A 254 8.63 -19.49 17.46
N GLU A 255 9.08 -20.72 17.70
CA GLU A 255 10.47 -20.99 18.11
C GLU A 255 11.47 -20.54 17.05
N LEU A 256 11.21 -20.85 15.78
CA LEU A 256 12.01 -20.37 14.64
C LEU A 256 12.04 -18.85 14.58
N ALA A 257 10.88 -18.20 14.66
CA ALA A 257 10.75 -16.74 14.58
C ALA A 257 11.60 -16.06 15.68
N ARG A 258 11.53 -16.55 16.93
CA ARG A 258 12.34 -16.06 18.03
C ARG A 258 13.85 -16.27 17.80
N SER A 259 14.24 -17.49 17.42
CA SER A 259 15.67 -17.84 17.24
C SER A 259 16.33 -17.02 16.13
N ARG A 260 15.57 -16.69 15.07
CA ARG A 260 16.03 -15.90 13.94
C ARG A 260 15.75 -14.39 14.07
N SER A 261 14.97 -13.97 15.07
CA SER A 261 14.45 -12.61 15.18
C SER A 261 13.78 -12.15 13.89
N SER A 262 13.04 -13.06 13.24
CA SER A 262 12.38 -12.87 11.93
C SER A 262 10.89 -13.11 12.06
N TYR A 263 10.08 -12.41 11.24
CA TYR A 263 8.71 -12.88 11.01
C TYR A 263 8.74 -14.19 10.23
N VAL A 264 7.74 -15.04 10.45
CA VAL A 264 7.59 -16.29 9.70
C VAL A 264 6.15 -16.38 9.17
N ALA A 265 5.99 -16.59 7.88
CA ALA A 265 4.69 -16.87 7.29
C ALA A 265 4.66 -18.26 6.66
N ALA A 266 3.52 -18.96 6.77
CA ALA A 266 3.35 -20.31 6.26
C ALA A 266 1.89 -20.64 6.00
N GLY A 267 1.63 -21.49 4.99
CA GLY A 267 0.30 -22.08 4.76
C GLY A 267 0.13 -23.37 5.56
N ILE A 268 -0.93 -23.45 6.37
CA ILE A 268 -1.32 -24.65 7.15
C ILE A 268 -2.81 -24.93 7.02
N TYR A 269 -3.25 -26.10 7.42
CA TYR A 269 -4.69 -26.38 7.54
C TYR A 269 -5.16 -26.11 8.96
N GLU A 270 -6.15 -25.22 9.09
CA GLU A 270 -6.73 -24.77 10.34
C GLU A 270 -8.02 -25.51 10.64
N ARG A 271 -8.23 -25.90 11.90
CA ARG A 271 -9.50 -26.43 12.42
C ARG A 271 -10.13 -25.42 13.38
N GLU A 272 -11.37 -25.05 13.12
CA GLU A 272 -12.20 -24.26 14.03
C GLU A 272 -13.57 -24.93 14.16
N GLY A 273 -13.80 -25.64 15.25
CA GLY A 273 -14.97 -26.48 15.41
C GLY A 273 -15.02 -27.59 14.34
N THR A 274 -16.08 -27.59 13.52
CA THR A 274 -16.24 -28.51 12.39
C THR A 274 -15.64 -27.98 11.09
N ALA A 275 -15.35 -26.68 11.01
CA ALA A 275 -14.80 -26.06 9.81
C ALA A 275 -13.30 -26.33 9.67
N ILE A 276 -12.88 -26.60 8.42
CA ILE A 276 -11.48 -26.74 8.03
C ILE A 276 -11.17 -25.66 7.01
N TYR A 277 -10.09 -24.90 7.25
CA TYR A 277 -9.65 -23.81 6.39
C TYR A 277 -8.24 -24.08 5.86
N ASN A 278 -7.97 -23.66 4.63
CA ASN A 278 -6.62 -23.44 4.17
C ASN A 278 -6.19 -22.04 4.63
N THR A 279 -5.18 -21.96 5.50
CA THR A 279 -4.88 -20.74 6.25
C THR A 279 -3.39 -20.39 6.13
N ALA A 280 -3.09 -19.16 5.76
CA ALA A 280 -1.76 -18.57 5.92
C ALA A 280 -1.67 -17.86 7.27
N VAL A 281 -0.64 -18.17 8.04
CA VAL A 281 -0.33 -17.52 9.33
C VAL A 281 0.86 -16.59 9.19
N LEU A 282 0.84 -15.50 9.93
CA LEU A 282 1.99 -14.62 10.15
C LEU A 282 2.37 -14.69 11.63
N ILE A 283 3.62 -14.98 11.90
CA ILE A 283 4.18 -15.09 13.25
C ILE A 283 5.21 -13.98 13.43
N ASP A 284 5.13 -13.24 14.54
CA ASP A 284 6.00 -12.13 14.83
C ASP A 284 7.39 -12.59 15.34
N ARG A 285 8.33 -11.63 15.51
CA ARG A 285 9.69 -11.90 15.99
C ARG A 285 9.73 -12.43 17.43
N ALA A 286 8.66 -12.20 18.22
CA ALA A 286 8.50 -12.74 19.57
C ALA A 286 7.90 -14.16 19.57
N GLY A 287 7.53 -14.68 18.40
CA GLY A 287 6.98 -16.01 18.20
C GLY A 287 5.48 -16.12 18.46
N ASN A 288 4.76 -14.98 18.48
CA ASN A 288 3.31 -14.96 18.60
C ASN A 288 2.67 -14.97 17.23
N VAL A 289 1.46 -15.51 17.14
CA VAL A 289 0.65 -15.37 15.94
C VAL A 289 0.16 -13.92 15.85
N GLU A 290 0.77 -13.14 14.95
CA GLU A 290 0.37 -11.76 14.64
C GLU A 290 -1.00 -11.72 13.95
N GLY A 291 -1.23 -12.70 13.06
CA GLY A 291 -2.51 -12.84 12.40
C GLY A 291 -2.57 -14.01 11.42
N LYS A 292 -3.71 -14.14 10.78
CA LYS A 292 -3.98 -15.21 9.81
C LYS A 292 -4.90 -14.73 8.69
N TYR A 293 -4.77 -15.36 7.53
CA TYR A 293 -5.64 -15.23 6.38
C TYR A 293 -6.19 -16.59 5.99
N ARG A 294 -7.49 -16.75 5.87
CA ARG A 294 -8.17 -17.92 5.35
C ARG A 294 -8.42 -17.76 3.87
N LYS A 295 -7.98 -18.72 3.06
CA LYS A 295 -8.09 -18.70 1.60
C LYS A 295 -9.53 -18.47 1.16
N VAL A 296 -9.74 -17.44 0.33
CA VAL A 296 -11.09 -17.04 -0.11
C VAL A 296 -11.52 -17.87 -1.32
N TYR A 297 -10.63 -18.08 -2.28
CA TYR A 297 -10.93 -18.85 -3.48
C TYR A 297 -10.37 -20.27 -3.35
N LEU A 298 -11.27 -21.24 -3.23
CA LEU A 298 -10.92 -22.66 -3.10
C LEU A 298 -10.95 -23.33 -4.47
N PRO A 299 -9.90 -24.05 -4.91
CA PRO A 299 -9.96 -24.91 -6.07
C PRO A 299 -10.88 -26.10 -5.80
N ARG A 300 -11.27 -26.80 -6.88
CA ARG A 300 -12.23 -27.91 -6.81
C ARG A 300 -11.87 -28.97 -5.77
N GLU A 301 -10.61 -29.34 -5.72
CA GLU A 301 -10.10 -30.37 -4.81
C GLU A 301 -10.30 -29.98 -3.32
N GLU A 302 -10.13 -28.72 -2.98
CA GLU A 302 -10.36 -28.21 -1.62
C GLU A 302 -11.88 -28.16 -1.30
N VAL A 303 -12.71 -27.76 -2.26
CA VAL A 303 -14.16 -27.73 -2.10
C VAL A 303 -14.71 -29.16 -1.93
N GLU A 304 -14.26 -30.11 -2.76
CA GLU A 304 -14.67 -31.52 -2.68
C GLU A 304 -14.16 -32.19 -1.40
N ALA A 305 -13.05 -31.74 -0.83
CA ALA A 305 -12.56 -32.18 0.47
C ALA A 305 -13.27 -31.52 1.67
N GLY A 306 -14.25 -30.63 1.41
CA GLY A 306 -15.08 -30.00 2.44
C GLY A 306 -14.41 -28.85 3.18
N LEU A 307 -13.44 -28.17 2.57
CA LEU A 307 -12.85 -26.97 3.15
C LEU A 307 -13.85 -25.81 3.12
N THR A 308 -13.75 -24.96 4.12
CA THR A 308 -14.55 -23.74 4.24
C THR A 308 -13.78 -22.55 3.68
N PRO A 309 -14.36 -21.72 2.79
CA PRO A 309 -13.69 -20.51 2.29
C PRO A 309 -13.58 -19.44 3.37
N GLY A 310 -12.56 -18.58 3.27
CA GLY A 310 -12.44 -17.35 4.03
C GLY A 310 -13.42 -16.28 3.54
N GLY A 311 -13.47 -15.15 4.26
CA GLY A 311 -14.40 -14.04 3.95
C GLY A 311 -13.81 -12.65 4.12
N ASP A 312 -12.49 -12.52 4.30
CA ASP A 312 -11.83 -11.21 4.46
C ASP A 312 -10.39 -11.22 3.91
N TYR A 313 -9.87 -10.03 3.64
CA TYR A 313 -8.51 -9.78 3.17
C TYR A 313 -7.74 -8.92 4.18
N PRO A 314 -7.34 -9.44 5.34
CA PRO A 314 -6.64 -8.68 6.37
C PRO A 314 -5.23 -8.28 5.94
N VAL A 315 -4.77 -7.13 6.44
CA VAL A 315 -3.37 -6.71 6.36
C VAL A 315 -2.79 -6.59 7.76
N PHE A 316 -1.49 -6.86 7.90
CA PHE A 316 -0.80 -6.92 9.17
C PHE A 316 0.31 -5.87 9.20
N ARG A 317 0.36 -5.10 10.28
CA ARG A 317 1.41 -4.10 10.49
C ARG A 317 2.58 -4.76 11.20
N THR A 318 3.71 -4.82 10.53
CA THR A 318 4.98 -5.29 11.09
C THR A 318 5.88 -4.10 11.46
N ASP A 319 7.01 -4.38 12.08
CA ASP A 319 8.01 -3.36 12.38
C ASP A 319 8.76 -2.84 11.13
N PHE A 320 8.64 -3.54 9.98
CA PHE A 320 9.28 -3.12 8.72
C PHE A 320 8.28 -2.58 7.68
N GLY A 321 6.99 -2.88 7.79
CA GLY A 321 5.98 -2.43 6.82
C GLY A 321 4.65 -3.14 6.98
N THR A 322 3.74 -2.93 6.03
CA THR A 322 2.44 -3.60 6.02
C THR A 322 2.45 -4.80 5.09
N VAL A 323 2.06 -5.96 5.60
CA VAL A 323 2.07 -7.25 4.90
C VAL A 323 0.65 -7.71 4.63
N GLY A 324 0.39 -8.17 3.41
CA GLY A 324 -0.81 -8.92 3.05
C GLY A 324 -0.49 -10.40 2.87
N LEU A 325 -1.47 -11.26 3.09
CA LEU A 325 -1.38 -12.70 2.82
C LEU A 325 -2.41 -13.10 1.77
N MET A 326 -2.02 -13.91 0.80
CA MET A 326 -2.90 -14.62 -0.13
C MET A 326 -2.36 -16.01 -0.37
N ILE A 327 -3.18 -16.96 -0.87
CA ILE A 327 -2.77 -18.36 -1.00
C ILE A 327 -3.04 -18.86 -2.42
N CYS A 328 -1.96 -19.28 -3.10
CA CYS A 328 -1.97 -20.11 -4.31
C CYS A 328 -3.07 -19.72 -5.32
N TYR A 329 -4.21 -20.42 -5.30
CA TYR A 329 -5.32 -20.23 -6.24
C TYR A 329 -5.93 -18.83 -6.24
N ASP A 330 -5.77 -18.07 -5.15
CA ASP A 330 -6.18 -16.65 -5.08
C ASP A 330 -5.54 -15.81 -6.20
N VAL A 331 -4.37 -16.20 -6.72
CA VAL A 331 -3.66 -15.48 -7.80
C VAL A 331 -4.46 -15.39 -9.09
N PHE A 332 -5.37 -16.36 -9.33
CA PHE A 332 -6.22 -16.37 -10.53
C PHE A 332 -7.30 -15.27 -10.52
N PHE A 333 -7.56 -14.68 -9.37
CA PHE A 333 -8.54 -13.60 -9.17
C PHE A 333 -7.82 -12.29 -8.85
N ALA A 334 -8.32 -11.18 -9.41
CA ALA A 334 -7.71 -9.87 -9.17
C ALA A 334 -8.01 -9.32 -7.77
N ASP A 335 -9.10 -9.77 -7.16
CA ASP A 335 -9.64 -9.20 -5.93
C ASP A 335 -8.75 -9.33 -4.70
N PRO A 336 -8.10 -10.47 -4.40
CA PRO A 336 -7.28 -10.61 -3.21
C PRO A 336 -6.14 -9.60 -3.17
N ALA A 337 -5.31 -9.57 -4.22
CA ALA A 337 -4.17 -8.66 -4.29
C ALA A 337 -4.60 -7.19 -4.27
N ARG A 338 -5.68 -6.86 -5.02
CA ARG A 338 -6.24 -5.51 -5.03
C ARG A 338 -6.76 -5.08 -3.66
N ALA A 339 -7.49 -5.94 -2.97
CA ALA A 339 -8.01 -5.65 -1.64
C ALA A 339 -6.90 -5.43 -0.61
N LEU A 340 -5.86 -6.28 -0.62
CA LEU A 340 -4.70 -6.15 0.23
C LEU A 340 -3.95 -4.84 -0.03
N ALA A 341 -3.66 -4.53 -1.29
CA ALA A 341 -2.97 -3.29 -1.68
C ALA A 341 -3.79 -2.04 -1.29
N THR A 342 -5.11 -2.06 -1.51
CA THR A 342 -6.01 -0.95 -1.14
C THR A 342 -6.04 -0.72 0.38
N ARG A 343 -5.84 -1.78 1.17
CA ARG A 343 -5.69 -1.71 2.64
C ARG A 343 -4.28 -1.33 3.08
N GLY A 344 -3.37 -1.10 2.15
CA GLY A 344 -2.02 -0.59 2.39
C GLY A 344 -0.93 -1.64 2.47
N ALA A 345 -1.16 -2.87 1.99
CA ALA A 345 -0.08 -3.86 1.88
C ALA A 345 1.02 -3.35 0.94
N GLU A 346 2.26 -3.41 1.41
CA GLU A 346 3.47 -3.10 0.65
C GLU A 346 4.12 -4.37 0.11
N ILE A 347 3.96 -5.47 0.85
CA ILE A 347 4.43 -6.82 0.50
C ILE A 347 3.23 -7.77 0.59
N ILE A 348 3.05 -8.60 -0.44
CA ILE A 348 2.13 -9.73 -0.39
C ILE A 348 2.94 -11.01 -0.31
N LEU A 349 2.76 -11.77 0.77
CA LEU A 349 3.34 -13.10 0.97
C LEU A 349 2.32 -14.15 0.50
N MET A 350 2.73 -14.99 -0.44
CA MET A 350 1.87 -15.95 -1.11
C MET A 350 2.44 -17.37 -0.98
N PRO A 351 2.07 -18.12 0.06
CA PRO A 351 2.26 -19.57 0.08
C PRO A 351 1.57 -20.21 -1.11
N ILE A 352 2.27 -21.04 -1.88
CA ILE A 352 1.70 -21.72 -3.05
C ILE A 352 1.97 -23.23 -3.01
N TRP A 353 1.06 -24.02 -3.60
CA TRP A 353 1.31 -25.42 -3.98
C TRP A 353 1.84 -25.50 -5.41
N GLY A 354 1.15 -24.84 -6.30
CA GLY A 354 1.52 -24.50 -7.65
C GLY A 354 1.22 -23.01 -7.89
N GLY A 355 1.25 -22.55 -9.14
CA GLY A 355 0.90 -21.16 -9.39
C GLY A 355 1.05 -20.77 -10.87
N ASP A 356 0.66 -19.54 -11.15
CA ASP A 356 0.84 -18.91 -12.44
C ASP A 356 1.74 -17.67 -12.26
N GLU A 357 2.95 -17.75 -12.80
CA GLU A 357 3.95 -16.66 -12.71
C GLU A 357 3.48 -15.40 -13.45
N THR A 358 2.76 -15.56 -14.56
CA THR A 358 2.25 -14.44 -15.35
C THR A 358 1.19 -13.67 -14.58
N LEU A 359 0.26 -14.39 -13.93
CA LEU A 359 -0.75 -13.76 -13.09
C LEU A 359 -0.14 -13.13 -11.84
N ALA A 360 0.84 -13.78 -11.21
CA ALA A 360 1.56 -13.20 -10.08
C ALA A 360 2.26 -11.90 -10.47
N LYS A 361 2.91 -11.87 -11.64
CA LYS A 361 3.51 -10.66 -12.22
C LYS A 361 2.46 -9.57 -12.44
N ALA A 362 1.29 -9.92 -12.98
CA ALA A 362 0.18 -8.99 -13.14
C ALA A 362 -0.27 -8.41 -11.79
N ARG A 363 -0.38 -9.25 -10.73
CA ARG A 363 -0.78 -8.78 -9.38
C ARG A 363 0.24 -7.81 -8.78
N ALA A 364 1.54 -8.05 -8.97
CA ALA A 364 2.60 -7.13 -8.52
C ALA A 364 2.51 -5.78 -9.25
N ILE A 365 2.44 -5.80 -10.59
CA ILE A 365 2.44 -4.61 -11.45
C ILE A 365 1.18 -3.76 -11.21
N GLU A 366 -0.01 -4.37 -11.29
CA GLU A 366 -1.27 -3.64 -11.20
C GLU A 366 -1.52 -3.05 -9.81
N ASN A 367 -0.95 -3.63 -8.74
CA ASN A 367 -1.13 -3.17 -7.37
C ASN A 367 0.07 -2.42 -6.81
N LYS A 368 1.20 -2.39 -7.54
CA LYS A 368 2.46 -1.77 -7.12
C LYS A 368 2.90 -2.24 -5.73
N VAL A 369 2.98 -3.56 -5.58
CA VAL A 369 3.39 -4.25 -4.35
C VAL A 369 4.53 -5.22 -4.65
N PHE A 370 5.38 -5.48 -3.66
CA PHE A 370 6.26 -6.64 -3.72
C PHE A 370 5.42 -7.91 -3.58
N LEU A 371 5.67 -8.92 -4.41
CA LEU A 371 4.99 -10.20 -4.33
C LEU A 371 6.01 -11.31 -4.12
N VAL A 372 5.81 -12.12 -3.09
CA VAL A 372 6.71 -13.18 -2.67
C VAL A 372 5.95 -14.50 -2.72
N ALA A 373 6.39 -15.45 -3.52
CA ALA A 373 5.81 -16.78 -3.59
C ALA A 373 6.77 -17.83 -3.00
N SER A 374 6.24 -18.76 -2.23
CA SER A 374 6.95 -19.92 -1.71
C SER A 374 6.21 -21.19 -2.10
N GLY A 375 6.89 -22.12 -2.77
CA GLY A 375 6.27 -23.29 -3.36
C GLY A 375 7.13 -24.55 -3.30
N TYR A 376 6.66 -25.58 -4.01
CA TYR A 376 7.25 -26.92 -4.03
C TYR A 376 8.00 -27.21 -5.34
N ASP A 377 7.22 -27.51 -6.38
CA ASP A 377 7.74 -27.91 -7.71
C ASP A 377 7.70 -26.75 -8.71
N HIS A 378 7.11 -25.62 -8.31
CA HIS A 378 7.12 -24.37 -9.05
C HIS A 378 8.21 -23.42 -8.52
N PRO A 379 8.69 -22.49 -9.35
CA PRO A 379 9.63 -21.50 -8.88
C PRO A 379 9.12 -20.75 -7.66
N THR A 380 9.98 -20.65 -6.67
CA THR A 380 9.82 -19.78 -5.51
C THR A 380 10.53 -18.47 -5.83
N TYR A 381 9.89 -17.33 -5.63
CA TYR A 381 10.44 -16.05 -6.10
C TYR A 381 10.07 -14.87 -5.21
N ILE A 382 10.86 -13.83 -5.38
CA ILE A 382 10.64 -12.48 -4.85
C ILE A 382 10.56 -11.54 -6.05
N MET A 383 9.46 -10.83 -6.20
CA MET A 383 9.15 -9.99 -7.34
C MET A 383 8.91 -8.56 -6.87
N ASP A 384 9.41 -7.58 -7.64
CA ASP A 384 9.22 -6.16 -7.33
C ASP A 384 7.90 -5.60 -7.90
N PRO A 385 7.53 -4.34 -7.55
CA PRO A 385 6.31 -3.69 -8.03
C PRO A 385 6.23 -3.43 -9.55
N ASP A 386 7.31 -3.62 -10.29
CA ASP A 386 7.31 -3.59 -11.77
C ASP A 386 7.26 -5.00 -12.37
N GLY A 387 7.16 -6.02 -11.50
CA GLY A 387 7.07 -7.42 -11.91
C GLY A 387 8.41 -8.04 -12.29
N GLU A 388 9.52 -7.40 -11.90
CA GLU A 388 10.85 -7.95 -12.13
C GLU A 388 11.22 -8.96 -11.04
N MET A 389 11.82 -10.07 -11.45
CA MET A 389 12.27 -11.12 -10.53
C MET A 389 13.57 -10.71 -9.85
N LEU A 390 13.50 -10.36 -8.56
CA LEU A 390 14.68 -9.99 -7.77
C LEU A 390 15.49 -11.22 -7.32
N SER A 391 14.81 -12.33 -7.04
CA SER A 391 15.43 -13.60 -6.65
C SER A 391 14.51 -14.77 -6.98
N VAL A 392 15.08 -15.90 -7.41
CA VAL A 392 14.32 -17.11 -7.78
C VAL A 392 15.03 -18.36 -7.26
N ALA A 393 14.32 -19.24 -6.57
CA ALA A 393 14.77 -20.59 -6.23
C ALA A 393 13.98 -21.61 -7.06
N ARG A 394 14.68 -22.32 -7.96
CA ARG A 394 14.08 -23.31 -8.87
C ARG A 394 14.28 -24.74 -8.40
N ASN A 395 15.23 -24.96 -7.51
CA ASN A 395 15.60 -26.29 -7.05
C ASN A 395 14.98 -26.57 -5.68
N ARG A 396 14.57 -27.82 -5.47
CA ARG A 396 14.12 -28.30 -4.17
C ARG A 396 15.23 -28.11 -3.13
N GLY A 397 14.87 -27.63 -1.94
CA GLY A 397 15.81 -27.36 -0.85
C GLY A 397 16.61 -26.06 -1.04
N ALA A 398 16.18 -25.16 -1.93
CA ALA A 398 16.79 -23.84 -2.11
C ALA A 398 15.94 -22.73 -1.49
N ALA A 399 16.53 -21.56 -1.30
CA ALA A 399 15.85 -20.34 -0.88
C ALA A 399 16.04 -19.22 -1.91
N ALA A 400 14.99 -18.49 -2.23
CA ALA A 400 15.07 -17.19 -2.87
C ALA A 400 15.24 -16.12 -1.78
N ILE A 401 16.30 -15.32 -1.87
CA ILE A 401 16.63 -14.30 -0.87
C ILE A 401 16.87 -12.97 -1.59
N ALA A 402 16.24 -11.91 -1.13
CA ALA A 402 16.48 -10.55 -1.61
C ALA A 402 16.26 -9.53 -0.48
N THR A 403 17.04 -8.44 -0.54
CA THR A 403 16.77 -7.24 0.26
C THR A 403 16.09 -6.22 -0.64
N VAL A 404 14.90 -5.77 -0.24
CA VAL A 404 14.08 -4.79 -0.95
C VAL A 404 14.03 -3.49 -0.17
N ASP A 405 13.82 -2.37 -0.89
CA ASP A 405 13.61 -1.06 -0.28
C ASP A 405 12.16 -0.64 -0.45
N LEU A 406 11.40 -0.59 0.65
CA LEU A 406 9.99 -0.19 0.66
C LEU A 406 9.78 1.32 0.44
N ASN A 407 10.85 2.11 0.51
CA ASN A 407 10.81 3.55 0.18
C ASN A 407 11.18 3.81 -1.29
N LYS A 408 11.67 2.80 -2.02
CA LYS A 408 11.95 2.95 -3.45
C LYS A 408 10.65 3.26 -4.20
N ARG A 409 10.66 4.36 -4.96
CA ARG A 409 9.53 4.74 -5.81
C ARG A 409 9.62 4.02 -7.16
N TYR A 410 8.54 3.38 -7.55
CA TYR A 410 8.38 2.72 -8.83
C TYR A 410 7.53 3.62 -9.74
N LEU A 411 8.19 4.49 -10.47
CA LEU A 411 7.56 5.52 -11.29
C LEU A 411 7.38 5.03 -12.73
N ASP A 412 6.16 5.07 -13.23
CA ASP A 412 5.91 4.95 -14.66
C ASP A 412 6.41 6.20 -15.39
N GLN A 413 7.08 6.02 -16.51
CA GLN A 413 7.69 7.12 -17.25
C GLN A 413 6.68 8.18 -17.68
N TRP A 414 5.45 7.78 -18.01
CA TRP A 414 4.38 8.66 -18.48
C TRP A 414 3.33 8.98 -17.42
N LEU A 415 3.01 8.04 -16.55
CA LEU A 415 1.94 8.17 -15.55
C LEU A 415 2.43 8.60 -14.17
N GLY A 416 3.75 8.53 -13.89
CA GLY A 416 4.33 8.89 -12.61
C GLY A 416 4.11 7.83 -11.52
N ASP A 417 3.78 8.26 -10.31
CA ASP A 417 3.53 7.35 -9.19
C ASP A 417 2.18 6.64 -9.33
N MET A 418 2.20 5.45 -9.92
CA MET A 418 1.00 4.62 -10.10
C MET A 418 0.43 4.08 -8.79
N HIS A 419 1.23 3.96 -7.72
CA HIS A 419 0.71 3.57 -6.43
C HIS A 419 -0.22 4.66 -5.86
N GLY A 420 0.25 5.89 -5.79
CA GLY A 420 -0.54 7.03 -5.32
C GLY A 420 -1.76 7.30 -6.20
N ARG A 421 -1.59 7.24 -7.54
CA ARG A 421 -2.70 7.41 -8.49
C ARG A 421 -3.77 6.36 -8.29
N ARG A 422 -3.40 5.08 -8.19
CA ARG A 422 -4.36 3.99 -8.00
C ARG A 422 -5.18 4.20 -6.73
N MET A 423 -4.55 4.58 -5.62
CA MET A 423 -5.26 4.84 -4.37
C MET A 423 -6.30 5.97 -4.47
N LYS A 424 -6.12 6.88 -5.42
CA LYS A 424 -6.99 8.05 -5.62
C LYS A 424 -7.85 7.99 -6.89
N GLU A 425 -7.53 7.11 -7.85
CA GLU A 425 -8.26 7.00 -9.11
C GLU A 425 -9.11 5.72 -9.20
N LEU A 426 -8.90 4.75 -8.28
CA LEU A 426 -9.63 3.49 -8.28
C LEU A 426 -11.12 3.71 -7.96
N ARG A 427 -11.98 3.28 -8.88
CA ARG A 427 -13.44 3.45 -8.82
C ARG A 427 -14.12 2.23 -8.19
N LEU A 428 -13.92 2.07 -6.87
CA LEU A 428 -14.59 0.99 -6.09
C LEU A 428 -16.10 1.21 -5.93
N ASP A 429 -16.57 2.41 -6.21
CA ASP A 429 -17.99 2.79 -6.23
C ASP A 429 -18.73 2.28 -7.48
N VAL A 430 -18.01 1.97 -8.57
CA VAL A 430 -18.58 1.38 -9.78
C VAL A 430 -18.74 -0.12 -9.57
N LYS A 431 -19.99 -0.56 -9.40
CA LYS A 431 -20.30 -1.98 -9.20
C LYS A 431 -20.13 -2.75 -10.51
N ALA A 432 -19.34 -3.82 -10.46
CA ALA A 432 -19.32 -4.80 -11.54
C ALA A 432 -20.66 -5.55 -11.61
N PRO A 433 -21.15 -5.93 -12.82
CA PRO A 433 -22.32 -6.80 -12.93
C PRO A 433 -22.06 -8.16 -12.28
N LEU A 434 -23.12 -8.79 -11.75
CA LEU A 434 -23.01 -10.13 -11.20
C LEU A 434 -22.68 -11.12 -12.32
N PRO A 435 -21.77 -12.08 -12.08
CA PRO A 435 -21.45 -13.12 -13.08
C PRO A 435 -22.69 -13.92 -13.50
N GLY A 436 -22.79 -14.25 -14.78
CA GLY A 436 -23.87 -15.06 -15.33
C GLY A 436 -25.17 -14.32 -15.62
N PHE A 437 -25.30 -13.05 -15.24
CA PHE A 437 -26.46 -12.24 -15.60
C PHE A 437 -26.10 -11.36 -16.82
N VAL A 438 -26.91 -11.46 -17.88
CA VAL A 438 -26.78 -10.70 -19.11
C VAL A 438 -28.06 -9.91 -19.36
N ASN A 439 -27.96 -8.78 -20.06
CA ASN A 439 -29.10 -8.01 -20.56
C ASN A 439 -30.09 -7.51 -19.48
N GLY A 440 -29.62 -7.05 -18.34
CA GLY A 440 -30.48 -6.38 -17.36
C GLY A 440 -31.21 -7.29 -16.37
N ASP A 441 -31.05 -8.61 -16.49
CA ASP A 441 -31.58 -9.60 -15.53
C ASP A 441 -30.78 -9.63 -14.21
N VAL A 442 -30.17 -8.52 -13.84
CA VAL A 442 -29.46 -8.39 -12.57
C VAL A 442 -30.53 -8.36 -11.47
N PRO A 443 -30.54 -9.31 -10.52
CA PRO A 443 -31.42 -9.22 -9.37
C PRO A 443 -31.20 -7.88 -8.69
N ARG A 444 -32.27 -7.13 -8.46
CA ARG A 444 -32.17 -5.92 -7.62
C ARG A 444 -31.59 -6.40 -6.29
N ALA A 445 -30.41 -5.90 -5.94
CA ALA A 445 -29.85 -6.15 -4.63
C ALA A 445 -30.97 -5.83 -3.61
N CYS A 446 -31.39 -6.82 -2.83
CA CYS A 446 -32.23 -6.59 -1.70
C CYS A 446 -31.49 -5.56 -0.84
N CYS A 447 -31.94 -4.31 -0.88
CA CYS A 447 -31.57 -3.33 0.12
C CYS A 447 -32.15 -3.85 1.43
N GLY A 448 -31.38 -4.68 2.13
CA GLY A 448 -31.63 -4.99 3.52
C GLY A 448 -31.54 -3.70 4.29
N GLN A 449 -32.57 -3.44 5.01
CA GLN A 449 -32.81 -2.34 5.95
C GLN A 449 -31.68 -2.26 7.01
#